data_d93890bb56cda8ab7f8020e9443baba2
#
_entry.id   d93890bb56cda8ab7f8020e9443baba2
#
_cell.length_a   1.000
_cell.length_b   1.000
_cell.length_c   1.000
_cell.angle_alpha   90.00
_cell.angle_beta   90.00
_cell.angle_gamma   90.00
#
_symmetry.space_group_name_H-M   'P 1'
#
loop_
_entity.id
_entity.type
_entity.pdbx_description
1 polymer ?
#
loop_
_entity_poly.entity_id
_entity_poly.type
_entity_poly.pdbx_seq_one_letter_code
_entity_poly.pdbx_strand_id
1 'polypeptide(L)'
;GVNAGIHMCHFLKDYSNNNMIKFIDKYFYDDPYFEKMGLAYNDYEMGPITVNMGIMNIEKDKTRVTLDSRFPVRYDINKFNETFNKILTDNDIIIAAKTFKEPHYIDPNDDLVKLLHKAYVKNTNDTVNKPFTVGGGTYAGILKKGVAFGMLFPGEPELAHQKDECIAIESLLKGILIYIDAILLLGEVDA
;
A
#
# COMPACT_ATOMS: atom_id res chain seq x y z
N GLY A 1 -11.77 -3.81 2.73
CA GLY A 1 -12.36 -4.32 3.97
C GLY A 1 -13.18 -3.24 4.69
N VAL A 2 -14.06 -3.65 5.60
CA VAL A 2 -14.89 -2.73 6.41
C VAL A 2 -14.16 -2.43 7.71
N ASN A 3 -13.89 -1.15 8.01
CA ASN A 3 -13.25 -0.75 9.26
C ASN A 3 -14.29 -0.60 10.38
N ALA A 4 -14.31 -1.56 11.30
CA ALA A 4 -15.29 -1.62 12.39
C ALA A 4 -15.25 -0.37 13.30
N GLY A 5 -14.06 0.23 13.52
CA GLY A 5 -13.91 1.43 14.33
C GLY A 5 -14.58 2.65 13.70
N ILE A 6 -14.44 2.82 12.39
CA ILE A 6 -15.09 3.90 11.64
C ILE A 6 -16.63 3.73 11.69
N HIS A 7 -17.12 2.49 11.47
CA HIS A 7 -18.56 2.21 11.57
C HIS A 7 -19.11 2.40 12.98
N MET A 8 -18.32 2.10 14.02
CA MET A 8 -18.69 2.42 15.39
C MET A 8 -18.79 3.93 15.62
N CYS A 9 -17.87 4.73 15.09
CA CYS A 9 -17.96 6.19 15.16
C CYS A 9 -19.22 6.70 14.44
N HIS A 10 -19.55 6.14 13.27
CA HIS A 10 -20.78 6.48 12.55
C HIS A 10 -22.04 6.20 13.40
N PHE A 11 -22.08 5.07 14.07
CA PHE A 11 -23.20 4.74 14.98
C PHE A 11 -23.26 5.69 16.18
N LEU A 12 -22.11 6.05 16.76
CA LEU A 12 -22.03 6.85 17.99
C LEU A 12 -22.18 8.37 17.78
N LYS A 13 -22.10 8.88 16.57
CA LYS A 13 -22.07 10.33 16.29
C LYS A 13 -23.24 11.12 16.88
N ASP A 14 -24.42 10.49 16.93
CA ASP A 14 -25.64 11.12 17.44
C ASP A 14 -25.81 10.94 18.96
N TYR A 15 -25.00 10.08 19.56
CA TYR A 15 -25.04 9.75 21.00
C TYR A 15 -23.85 10.31 21.78
N SER A 16 -22.85 10.88 21.09
CA SER A 16 -21.61 11.37 21.69
C SER A 16 -21.31 12.81 21.30
N ASN A 17 -20.84 13.59 22.28
CA ASN A 17 -20.31 14.93 22.06
C ASN A 17 -18.82 14.95 21.73
N ASN A 18 -18.18 13.79 21.61
CA ASN A 18 -16.75 13.68 21.29
C ASN A 18 -16.47 14.16 19.87
N ASN A 19 -15.66 15.22 19.74
CA ASN A 19 -15.33 15.85 18.45
C ASN A 19 -14.62 14.87 17.50
N MET A 20 -13.78 13.95 18.02
CA MET A 20 -13.08 12.98 17.20
C MET A 20 -14.06 11.98 16.56
N ILE A 21 -15.10 11.53 17.28
CA ILE A 21 -16.14 10.65 16.72
C ILE A 21 -16.83 11.32 15.53
N LYS A 22 -17.21 12.60 15.71
CA LYS A 22 -17.87 13.38 14.65
C LYS A 22 -16.92 13.65 13.47
N PHE A 23 -15.65 13.90 13.75
CA PHE A 23 -14.61 14.07 12.74
C PHE A 23 -14.40 12.81 11.91
N ILE A 24 -14.29 11.64 12.57
CA ILE A 24 -14.13 10.36 11.89
C ILE A 24 -15.35 10.07 11.01
N ASP A 25 -16.57 10.26 11.52
CA ASP A 25 -17.79 10.09 10.73
C ASP A 25 -17.81 11.00 9.50
N LYS A 26 -17.51 12.28 9.71
CA LYS A 26 -17.55 13.28 8.64
C LYS A 26 -16.59 13.00 7.50
N TYR A 27 -15.37 12.57 7.82
CA TYR A 27 -14.28 12.52 6.83
C TYR A 27 -13.85 11.13 6.41
N PHE A 28 -14.18 10.08 7.17
CA PHE A 28 -13.66 8.73 6.90
C PHE A 28 -14.74 7.66 6.75
N TYR A 29 -15.98 7.93 7.16
CA TYR A 29 -17.05 6.96 6.95
C TYR A 29 -17.30 6.78 5.45
N ASP A 30 -17.21 5.55 4.95
CA ASP A 30 -17.29 5.18 3.54
C ASP A 30 -16.30 5.93 2.61
N ASP A 31 -15.19 6.43 3.17
CA ASP A 31 -14.16 7.12 2.40
C ASP A 31 -12.74 6.63 2.76
N PRO A 32 -12.26 5.56 2.13
CA PRO A 32 -10.89 5.09 2.28
C PRO A 32 -9.88 5.84 1.40
N TYR A 33 -10.28 6.89 0.67
CA TYR A 33 -9.49 7.55 -0.37
C TYR A 33 -9.29 9.06 -0.15
N PHE A 34 -9.71 9.61 1.00
CA PHE A 34 -9.67 11.04 1.31
C PHE A 34 -10.50 11.94 0.37
N GLU A 35 -11.54 11.42 -0.26
CA GLU A 35 -12.43 12.18 -1.16
C GLU A 35 -13.13 13.32 -0.44
N LYS A 36 -13.63 13.06 0.77
CA LYS A 36 -14.34 14.05 1.60
C LYS A 36 -13.45 15.20 2.10
N MET A 37 -12.13 15.00 2.04
CA MET A 37 -11.15 16.04 2.37
C MET A 37 -10.64 16.78 1.12
N GLY A 38 -11.06 16.37 -0.08
CA GLY A 38 -10.54 16.91 -1.33
C GLY A 38 -9.07 16.55 -1.60
N LEU A 39 -8.60 15.44 -1.01
CA LEU A 39 -7.22 14.96 -1.08
C LEU A 39 -7.09 13.67 -1.88
N ALA A 40 -8.18 13.21 -2.48
CA ALA A 40 -8.17 12.01 -3.32
C ALA A 40 -7.25 12.19 -4.53
N TYR A 41 -6.57 11.12 -4.88
CA TYR A 41 -5.71 11.04 -6.06
C TYR A 41 -5.63 9.58 -6.53
N ASN A 42 -5.63 9.38 -7.82
CA ASN A 42 -5.47 8.07 -8.42
C ASN A 42 -4.30 8.11 -9.42
N ASP A 43 -3.25 7.39 -9.09
CA ASP A 43 -2.09 7.24 -9.97
C ASP A 43 -2.39 6.16 -11.03
N TYR A 44 -1.94 6.38 -12.25
CA TYR A 44 -2.23 5.47 -13.36
C TYR A 44 -1.51 4.12 -13.28
N GLU A 45 -0.45 4.01 -12.47
CA GLU A 45 0.28 2.73 -12.24
C GLU A 45 0.07 2.20 -10.83
N MET A 46 0.09 3.06 -9.82
CA MET A 46 0.06 2.66 -8.41
C MET A 46 -1.35 2.64 -7.81
N GLY A 47 -2.34 3.14 -8.55
CA GLY A 47 -3.71 3.23 -8.08
C GLY A 47 -3.94 4.40 -7.10
N PRO A 48 -5.03 4.37 -6.32
CA PRO A 48 -5.44 5.48 -5.48
C PRO A 48 -4.59 5.61 -4.20
N ILE A 49 -4.51 6.85 -3.68
CA ILE A 49 -4.17 7.06 -2.29
C ILE A 49 -5.16 6.32 -1.40
N THR A 50 -4.66 5.70 -0.33
CA THR A 50 -5.54 4.98 0.61
C THR A 50 -5.26 5.39 2.04
N VAL A 51 -6.29 5.28 2.89
CA VAL A 51 -6.18 5.50 4.33
C VAL A 51 -6.91 4.42 5.11
N ASN A 52 -6.28 3.97 6.19
CA ASN A 52 -6.89 3.09 7.17
C ASN A 52 -6.68 3.62 8.59
N MET A 53 -7.66 3.49 9.46
CA MET A 53 -7.53 3.73 10.89
C MET A 53 -7.24 2.40 11.59
N GLY A 54 -5.95 2.16 11.88
CA GLY A 54 -5.51 0.89 12.45
C GLY A 54 -5.76 0.78 13.95
N ILE A 55 -5.63 1.89 14.70
CA ILE A 55 -5.78 1.92 16.16
C ILE A 55 -6.66 3.11 16.54
N MET A 56 -7.66 2.85 17.36
CA MET A 56 -8.54 3.87 17.94
C MET A 56 -8.65 3.65 19.46
N ASN A 57 -8.28 4.67 20.23
CA ASN A 57 -8.51 4.72 21.66
C ASN A 57 -9.38 5.95 21.95
N ILE A 58 -10.64 5.72 22.28
CA ILE A 58 -11.62 6.78 22.56
C ILE A 58 -12.02 6.65 24.03
N GLU A 59 -11.49 7.54 24.84
CA GLU A 59 -11.75 7.65 26.28
C GLU A 59 -12.49 8.95 26.58
N LYS A 60 -12.98 9.09 27.80
CA LYS A 60 -13.77 10.27 28.21
C LYS A 60 -13.00 11.58 28.00
N ASP A 61 -11.73 11.62 28.40
CA ASP A 61 -10.92 12.85 28.42
C ASP A 61 -9.76 12.83 27.41
N LYS A 62 -9.57 11.74 26.69
CA LYS A 62 -8.49 11.60 25.71
C LYS A 62 -8.86 10.67 24.57
N THR A 63 -8.76 11.18 23.37
CA THR A 63 -8.96 10.38 22.18
C THR A 63 -7.70 10.38 21.32
N ARG A 64 -7.27 9.22 20.88
CA ARG A 64 -6.14 9.04 19.97
C ARG A 64 -6.51 8.04 18.89
N VAL A 65 -6.21 8.40 17.64
CA VAL A 65 -6.33 7.52 16.48
C VAL A 65 -5.01 7.47 15.73
N THR A 66 -4.70 6.33 15.14
CA THR A 66 -3.55 6.15 14.27
C THR A 66 -4.05 5.89 12.85
N LEU A 67 -3.61 6.74 11.93
CA LEU A 67 -3.86 6.61 10.50
C LEU A 67 -2.65 5.96 9.84
N ASP A 68 -2.89 4.96 9.01
CA ASP A 68 -1.95 4.44 8.03
C ASP A 68 -2.42 4.87 6.64
N SER A 69 -1.59 5.66 5.96
CA SER A 69 -1.91 6.20 4.64
C SER A 69 -0.83 5.79 3.65
N ARG A 70 -1.26 5.35 2.47
CA ARG A 70 -0.36 4.94 1.40
C ARG A 70 -0.49 5.90 0.24
N PHE A 71 0.65 6.44 -0.16
CA PHE A 71 0.74 7.48 -1.17
C PHE A 71 1.38 6.92 -2.44
N PRO A 72 0.78 7.16 -3.61
CA PRO A 72 1.46 6.90 -4.87
C PRO A 72 2.66 7.84 -5.06
N VAL A 73 3.67 7.39 -5.80
CA VAL A 73 4.95 8.13 -5.98
C VAL A 73 4.79 9.53 -6.59
N ARG A 74 3.74 9.74 -7.40
CA ARG A 74 3.49 11.04 -8.09
C ARG A 74 2.57 11.97 -7.30
N TYR A 75 2.22 11.60 -6.07
CA TYR A 75 1.34 12.42 -5.24
C TYR A 75 2.10 13.60 -4.62
N ASP A 76 1.51 14.78 -4.65
CA ASP A 76 2.06 15.97 -4.00
C ASP A 76 1.84 15.92 -2.48
N ILE A 77 2.83 15.38 -1.78
CA ILE A 77 2.79 15.22 -0.32
C ILE A 77 2.80 16.56 0.42
N ASN A 78 3.34 17.63 -0.17
CA ASN A 78 3.34 18.95 0.45
C ASN A 78 1.92 19.51 0.46
N LYS A 79 1.23 19.47 -0.67
CA LYS A 79 -0.17 19.86 -0.78
C LYS A 79 -1.06 19.04 0.15
N PHE A 80 -0.81 17.72 0.25
CA PHE A 80 -1.51 16.88 1.23
C PHE A 80 -1.32 17.41 2.64
N ASN A 81 -0.07 17.62 3.06
CA ASN A 81 0.25 18.08 4.41
C ASN A 81 -0.40 19.42 4.75
N GLU A 82 -0.34 20.38 3.84
CA GLU A 82 -0.96 21.69 4.03
C GLU A 82 -2.48 21.58 4.23
N THR A 83 -3.16 20.89 3.32
CA THR A 83 -4.63 20.74 3.38
C THR A 83 -5.06 19.90 4.57
N PHE A 84 -4.39 18.78 4.82
CA PHE A 84 -4.71 17.89 5.94
C PHE A 84 -4.50 18.58 7.28
N ASN A 85 -3.36 19.28 7.48
CA ASN A 85 -3.09 20.05 8.70
C ASN A 85 -4.13 21.13 8.92
N LYS A 86 -4.55 21.84 7.87
CA LYS A 86 -5.62 22.84 7.97
C LYS A 86 -6.92 22.20 8.46
N ILE A 87 -7.33 21.09 7.85
CA ILE A 87 -8.57 20.39 8.25
C ILE A 87 -8.49 19.94 9.72
N LEU A 88 -7.34 19.42 10.17
CA LEU A 88 -7.14 19.01 11.55
C LEU A 88 -7.26 20.20 12.51
N THR A 89 -6.58 21.30 12.20
CA THR A 89 -6.63 22.55 13.00
C THR A 89 -8.04 23.12 13.08
N ASP A 90 -8.77 23.15 11.98
CA ASP A 90 -10.16 23.63 11.92
C ASP A 90 -11.13 22.75 12.75
N ASN A 91 -10.70 21.56 13.18
CA ASN A 91 -11.46 20.62 14.01
C ASN A 91 -10.83 20.38 15.40
N ASP A 92 -9.90 21.22 15.85
CA ASP A 92 -9.20 21.13 17.15
C ASP A 92 -8.46 19.81 17.35
N ILE A 93 -7.88 19.24 16.27
CA ILE A 93 -7.13 17.99 16.28
C ILE A 93 -5.66 18.28 16.06
N ILE A 94 -4.81 17.64 16.84
CA ILE A 94 -3.36 17.77 16.74
C ILE A 94 -2.70 16.46 16.28
N ILE A 95 -1.62 16.56 15.53
CA ILE A 95 -0.76 15.43 15.19
C ILE A 95 0.22 15.21 16.33
N ALA A 96 0.05 14.12 17.08
CA ALA A 96 0.92 13.77 18.20
C ALA A 96 2.25 13.15 17.74
N ALA A 97 2.25 12.43 16.64
CA ALA A 97 3.44 11.86 16.00
C ALA A 97 3.18 11.63 14.52
N LYS A 98 4.23 11.72 13.70
CA LYS A 98 4.16 11.45 12.27
C LYS A 98 5.45 10.76 11.83
N THR A 99 5.29 9.71 11.05
CA THR A 99 6.38 9.08 10.31
C THR A 99 6.03 9.12 8.82
N PHE A 100 7.03 9.28 7.98
CA PHE A 100 6.87 9.24 6.53
C PHE A 100 7.98 8.39 5.92
N LYS A 101 7.60 7.50 5.03
CA LYS A 101 8.51 6.72 4.20
C LYS A 101 8.17 7.01 2.75
N GLU A 102 9.16 7.39 1.98
CA GLU A 102 9.00 7.60 0.54
C GLU A 102 8.42 6.35 -0.14
N PRO A 103 7.46 6.51 -1.06
CA PRO A 103 6.99 5.41 -1.88
C PRO A 103 8.15 4.79 -2.67
N HIS A 104 8.23 3.46 -2.66
CA HIS A 104 9.24 2.74 -3.44
C HIS A 104 8.68 2.43 -4.83
N TYR A 105 9.36 2.88 -5.87
CA TYR A 105 8.95 2.66 -7.25
C TYR A 105 10.17 2.51 -8.16
N ILE A 106 10.14 1.49 -9.00
CA ILE A 106 11.10 1.29 -10.09
C ILE A 106 10.32 1.27 -11.41
N ASP A 107 10.75 2.07 -12.36
CA ASP A 107 10.11 2.17 -13.68
C ASP A 107 10.07 0.79 -14.36
N PRO A 108 8.92 0.36 -14.93
CA PRO A 108 8.83 -0.90 -15.67
C PRO A 108 9.78 -0.98 -16.88
N ASN A 109 10.27 0.18 -17.37
CA ASN A 109 11.28 0.25 -18.43
C ASN A 109 12.72 0.18 -17.90
N ASP A 110 12.95 0.10 -16.60
CA ASP A 110 14.28 -0.13 -16.04
C ASP A 110 14.82 -1.50 -16.45
N ASP A 111 16.13 -1.57 -16.71
CA ASP A 111 16.76 -2.81 -17.19
C ASP A 111 16.62 -3.94 -16.19
N LEU A 112 16.66 -3.66 -14.88
CA LEU A 112 16.39 -4.66 -13.84
C LEU A 112 15.01 -5.30 -14.05
N VAL A 113 13.96 -4.50 -14.23
CA VAL A 113 12.59 -5.01 -14.40
C VAL A 113 12.45 -5.78 -15.70
N LYS A 114 13.05 -5.30 -16.80
CA LYS A 114 13.04 -6.00 -18.10
C LYS A 114 13.74 -7.34 -18.03
N LEU A 115 14.90 -7.43 -17.38
CA LEU A 115 15.65 -8.68 -17.26
C LEU A 115 14.90 -9.71 -16.41
N LEU A 116 14.32 -9.28 -15.27
CA LEU A 116 13.49 -10.14 -14.44
C LEU A 116 12.24 -10.64 -15.18
N HIS A 117 11.57 -9.75 -15.92
CA HIS A 117 10.42 -10.12 -16.75
C HIS A 117 10.82 -11.08 -17.88
N LYS A 118 11.99 -10.90 -18.48
CA LYS A 118 12.53 -11.83 -19.50
C LYS A 118 12.74 -13.23 -18.91
N ALA A 119 13.31 -13.32 -17.69
CA ALA A 119 13.48 -14.61 -17.00
C ALA A 119 12.12 -15.27 -16.70
N TYR A 120 11.12 -14.49 -16.27
CA TYR A 120 9.76 -14.97 -16.07
C TYR A 120 9.14 -15.53 -17.36
N VAL A 121 9.12 -14.73 -18.43
CA VAL A 121 8.54 -15.14 -19.72
C VAL A 121 9.20 -16.39 -20.28
N LYS A 122 10.53 -16.49 -20.18
CA LYS A 122 11.29 -17.66 -20.66
C LYS A 122 10.81 -18.97 -20.00
N ASN A 123 10.50 -18.95 -18.71
CA ASN A 123 10.16 -20.13 -17.93
C ASN A 123 8.65 -20.42 -17.84
N THR A 124 7.81 -19.42 -18.16
CA THR A 124 6.34 -19.54 -18.06
C THR A 124 5.64 -19.52 -19.40
N ASN A 125 6.27 -19.00 -20.46
CA ASN A 125 5.68 -18.64 -21.74
C ASN A 125 4.53 -17.60 -21.60
N ASP A 126 4.43 -16.93 -20.46
CA ASP A 126 3.42 -15.91 -20.20
C ASP A 126 3.89 -14.55 -20.70
N THR A 127 3.38 -14.14 -21.83
CA THR A 127 3.65 -12.84 -22.45
C THR A 127 2.59 -11.79 -22.16
N VAL A 128 1.49 -12.19 -21.49
CA VAL A 128 0.31 -11.36 -21.23
C VAL A 128 0.49 -10.56 -19.94
N ASN A 129 0.84 -11.25 -18.84
CA ASN A 129 1.01 -10.62 -17.55
C ASN A 129 2.28 -9.76 -17.51
N LYS A 130 2.15 -8.56 -17.03
CA LYS A 130 3.24 -7.58 -16.93
C LYS A 130 3.60 -7.32 -15.47
N PRO A 131 4.82 -6.83 -15.18
CA PRO A 131 5.15 -6.30 -13.87
C PRO A 131 4.11 -5.28 -13.42
N PHE A 132 3.73 -5.30 -12.15
CA PHE A 132 2.73 -4.41 -11.57
C PHE A 132 3.17 -3.95 -10.17
N THR A 133 2.57 -2.89 -9.69
CA THR A 133 2.84 -2.35 -8.36
C THR A 133 1.96 -3.02 -7.31
N VAL A 134 2.48 -3.14 -6.09
CA VAL A 134 1.73 -3.65 -4.94
C VAL A 134 1.65 -2.59 -3.85
N GLY A 135 0.50 -2.48 -3.19
CA GLY A 135 0.29 -1.52 -2.11
C GLY A 135 1.00 -1.87 -0.80
N GLY A 136 1.59 -3.07 -0.69
CA GLY A 136 2.31 -3.55 0.49
C GLY A 136 3.78 -3.12 0.50
N GLY A 137 4.35 -2.93 1.71
CA GLY A 137 5.79 -2.77 1.86
C GLY A 137 6.51 -4.11 1.63
N THR A 138 7.63 -4.09 0.90
CA THR A 138 8.48 -5.24 0.67
C THR A 138 9.92 -4.97 1.12
N TYR A 139 10.73 -6.01 1.28
CA TYR A 139 12.16 -5.87 1.57
C TYR A 139 12.91 -5.12 0.45
N ALA A 140 12.41 -5.16 -0.79
CA ALA A 140 12.99 -4.42 -1.90
C ALA A 140 13.04 -2.90 -1.65
N GLY A 141 12.12 -2.36 -0.85
CA GLY A 141 12.11 -0.94 -0.46
C GLY A 141 13.26 -0.49 0.44
N ILE A 142 14.18 -1.40 0.85
CA ILE A 142 15.41 -1.07 1.56
C ILE A 142 16.55 -0.76 0.56
N LEU A 143 16.44 -1.32 -0.63
CA LEU A 143 17.43 -1.14 -1.70
C LEU A 143 17.15 0.15 -2.46
N LYS A 144 18.20 0.87 -2.86
CA LYS A 144 18.07 2.04 -3.75
C LYS A 144 17.47 1.66 -5.10
N LYS A 145 17.83 0.47 -5.60
CA LYS A 145 17.33 -0.12 -6.82
C LYS A 145 17.04 -1.59 -6.56
N GLY A 146 15.76 -1.93 -6.43
CA GLY A 146 15.32 -3.28 -6.15
C GLY A 146 13.82 -3.41 -6.36
N VAL A 147 13.35 -4.61 -6.67
CA VAL A 147 11.94 -4.93 -6.84
C VAL A 147 11.59 -6.22 -6.09
N ALA A 148 10.35 -6.37 -5.68
CA ALA A 148 9.85 -7.66 -5.25
C ALA A 148 9.69 -8.56 -6.48
N PHE A 149 10.21 -9.77 -6.38
CA PHE A 149 10.14 -10.78 -7.45
C PHE A 149 9.78 -12.12 -6.80
N GLY A 150 8.52 -12.46 -6.84
CA GLY A 150 7.96 -13.59 -6.10
C GLY A 150 7.50 -14.75 -6.99
N MET A 151 6.98 -15.79 -6.33
CA MET A 151 6.59 -17.06 -6.94
C MET A 151 5.07 -17.32 -6.93
N LEU A 152 4.24 -16.30 -6.76
CA LEU A 152 2.80 -16.43 -6.94
C LEU A 152 2.48 -16.26 -8.42
N PHE A 153 1.99 -17.32 -9.06
CA PHE A 153 1.67 -17.31 -10.47
C PHE A 153 0.20 -16.98 -10.74
N PRO A 154 -0.12 -16.44 -11.92
CA PRO A 154 -1.50 -16.14 -12.28
C PRO A 154 -2.45 -17.35 -12.12
N GLY A 155 -3.57 -17.14 -11.44
CA GLY A 155 -4.55 -18.18 -11.15
C GLY A 155 -4.31 -18.95 -9.85
N GLU A 156 -3.20 -18.75 -9.17
CA GLU A 156 -2.95 -19.31 -7.85
C GLU A 156 -3.65 -18.48 -6.76
N PRO A 157 -4.08 -19.12 -5.66
CA PRO A 157 -4.70 -18.42 -4.54
C PRO A 157 -3.69 -17.54 -3.81
N GLU A 158 -4.05 -16.29 -3.52
CA GLU A 158 -3.24 -15.41 -2.68
C GLU A 158 -3.45 -15.79 -1.20
N LEU A 159 -2.49 -16.50 -0.64
CA LEU A 159 -2.53 -17.01 0.73
C LEU A 159 -1.61 -16.24 1.68
N ALA A 160 -0.94 -15.17 1.21
CA ALA A 160 -0.05 -14.38 2.05
C ALA A 160 -0.80 -13.85 3.30
N HIS A 161 -0.21 -14.07 4.49
CA HIS A 161 -0.78 -13.74 5.79
C HIS A 161 -2.10 -14.47 6.14
N GLN A 162 -2.45 -15.52 5.40
CA GLN A 162 -3.61 -16.34 5.69
C GLN A 162 -3.22 -17.55 6.56
N LYS A 163 -4.25 -18.10 7.25
CA LYS A 163 -4.08 -19.39 7.95
C LYS A 163 -3.73 -20.46 6.92
N ASP A 164 -2.79 -21.33 7.29
CA ASP A 164 -2.32 -22.44 6.46
C ASP A 164 -1.71 -21.98 5.12
N GLU A 165 -1.04 -20.80 5.12
CA GLU A 165 -0.28 -20.31 3.98
C GLU A 165 0.64 -21.38 3.41
N CYS A 166 0.53 -21.63 2.11
CA CYS A 166 1.29 -22.67 1.43
C CYS A 166 1.59 -22.27 -0.03
N ILE A 167 2.53 -22.97 -0.63
CA ILE A 167 2.87 -22.87 -2.04
C ILE A 167 2.86 -24.27 -2.67
N ALA A 168 2.42 -24.39 -3.91
CA ALA A 168 2.52 -25.64 -4.64
C ALA A 168 3.98 -25.97 -4.93
N ILE A 169 4.35 -27.26 -4.80
CA ILE A 169 5.73 -27.73 -5.06
C ILE A 169 6.14 -27.41 -6.51
N GLU A 170 5.23 -27.55 -7.47
CA GLU A 170 5.49 -27.22 -8.87
C GLU A 170 5.80 -25.73 -9.06
N SER A 171 5.09 -24.85 -8.37
CA SER A 171 5.32 -23.40 -8.41
C SER A 171 6.66 -23.04 -7.77
N LEU A 172 7.01 -23.70 -6.65
CA LEU A 172 8.33 -23.55 -6.03
C LEU A 172 9.45 -23.93 -6.99
N LEU A 173 9.36 -25.10 -7.64
CA LEU A 173 10.37 -25.57 -8.59
C LEU A 173 10.48 -24.64 -9.81
N LYS A 174 9.36 -24.20 -10.36
CA LYS A 174 9.31 -23.21 -11.44
C LYS A 174 9.97 -21.89 -11.04
N GLY A 175 9.67 -21.42 -9.83
CA GLY A 175 10.29 -20.22 -9.27
C GLY A 175 11.81 -20.32 -9.16
N ILE A 176 12.34 -21.49 -8.76
CA ILE A 176 13.78 -21.74 -8.71
C ILE A 176 14.42 -21.57 -10.10
N LEU A 177 13.80 -22.12 -11.15
CA LEU A 177 14.31 -21.97 -12.51
C LEU A 177 14.29 -20.50 -12.97
N ILE A 178 13.23 -19.77 -12.65
CA ILE A 178 13.13 -18.33 -12.95
C ILE A 178 14.26 -17.55 -12.24
N TYR A 179 14.54 -17.85 -10.96
CA TYR A 179 15.62 -17.20 -10.22
C TYR A 179 17.00 -17.51 -10.77
N ILE A 180 17.25 -18.76 -11.21
CA ILE A 180 18.51 -19.13 -11.87
C ILE A 180 18.71 -18.27 -13.12
N ASP A 181 17.70 -18.20 -14.00
CA ASP A 181 17.78 -17.40 -15.21
C ASP A 181 17.90 -15.89 -14.91
N ALA A 182 17.22 -15.40 -13.89
CA ALA A 182 17.32 -14.00 -13.46
C ALA A 182 18.75 -13.65 -13.00
N ILE A 183 19.36 -14.51 -12.18
CA ILE A 183 20.74 -14.32 -11.70
C ILE A 183 21.74 -14.32 -12.87
N LEU A 184 21.58 -15.24 -13.80
CA LEU A 184 22.46 -15.32 -14.99
C LEU A 184 22.33 -14.07 -15.86
N LEU A 185 21.09 -13.62 -16.16
CA LEU A 185 20.84 -12.43 -16.97
C LEU A 185 21.35 -11.15 -16.30
N LEU A 186 21.25 -11.05 -14.98
CA LEU A 186 21.76 -9.89 -14.25
C LEU A 186 23.29 -9.87 -14.19
N GLY A 187 23.93 -11.04 -14.07
CA GLY A 187 25.39 -11.18 -14.08
C GLY A 187 26.04 -10.89 -15.42
N GLU A 188 25.33 -11.03 -16.55
CA GLU A 188 25.84 -10.71 -17.90
C GLU A 188 25.94 -9.19 -18.15
N VAL A 189 25.23 -8.37 -17.36
CA VAL A 189 25.23 -6.89 -17.53
C VAL A 189 26.47 -6.25 -16.90
N ASP A 190 27.07 -6.91 -15.90
CA ASP A 190 28.25 -6.41 -15.16
C ASP A 190 29.57 -6.98 -15.70
N ALA A 191 29.55 -7.76 -16.78
CA ALA A 191 30.71 -8.37 -17.44
C ALA A 191 31.07 -7.62 -18.74
#